data_c5dcf6738b063519c401e70292118326
#
_entry.id   c5dcf6738b063519c401e70292118326
#
_cell.length_a   1.000
_cell.length_b   1.000
_cell.length_c   1.000
_cell.angle_alpha   90.00
_cell.angle_beta   90.00
_cell.angle_gamma   90.00
#
_symmetry.space_group_name_H-M   'P 1'
#
loop_
_entity.id
_entity.type
_entity.pdbx_description
1 polymer ?
#
loop_
_entity_poly.entity_id
_entity_poly.type
_entity_poly.pdbx_seq_one_letter_code
_entity_poly.pdbx_strand_id
1 'polypeptide(L)'
;AKGFRVRSEHPLFMQLVEKLYRQIFTQVQGLQWKDGGPVVAAQFDNEYRGSGNYLMALKKMALNIGFDLPFYTRTGWPELSKPVPFGEMLPLYGDYADGFWDKETTEGTGNYYKAFNFKAFRSSTAIGTDLLGRQEEKTDTADRAYPYFTCELGGGMATAYHRRPYIYAQDAYALAVVKLGSGSNLLGYYMYHGGTNPEGRLHTLNECQTSPATANNDLPLCTYDFQAPLGEFGQPYPHYFMLRPLHRFLQDFGQLLAPMQAYFPAPQNLKQGDDSQLRWAYRSNGKNAFVFINNYERLQQLSAKKNVNIQVCGVKLPRLNIPAATTCILPVNVEGITWATAQLVAREQNRIYLHTIEGIPTHISIDGKNLRNLKPLGTEKAVYTSKTGTAYYLLTREEAEHLFLEECANVKCAVDYTNHPQPLLYERRGVQKEEALDEKPSATNLHFWKTKSEGPLRSIVKGKAKVAEAPQDADFGQAAVYEISLDSIDNREGLLAIHYRGDCARLYANGKLVADNFYYGRPFYYALWRLPADCQQLELRILPLQPDAPIYLPREADKQPGEELISVELQKKF
;
A
#
# COMPACT_ATOMS: atom_id res chain seq x y z
N ALA A 1 26.10 -3.52 -20.44
CA ALA A 1 27.24 -2.67 -20.78
C ALA A 1 28.53 -3.39 -20.39
N LYS A 2 29.33 -3.82 -21.37
CA LYS A 2 30.61 -4.48 -21.09
C LYS A 2 31.67 -3.41 -20.81
N GLY A 3 32.32 -3.46 -19.67
CA GLY A 3 33.57 -2.77 -19.37
C GLY A 3 33.52 -1.51 -18.51
N PHE A 4 32.36 -1.10 -17.93
CA PHE A 4 32.32 -0.02 -16.95
C PHE A 4 31.29 -0.26 -15.84
N ARG A 5 31.54 0.37 -14.70
CA ARG A 5 30.65 0.29 -13.54
C ARG A 5 29.46 1.22 -13.76
N VAL A 6 28.24 0.65 -13.69
CA VAL A 6 26.99 1.42 -13.66
C VAL A 6 26.76 2.06 -12.29
N ARG A 7 25.85 3.04 -12.20
CA ARG A 7 25.54 3.79 -10.97
C ARG A 7 26.80 4.36 -10.33
N SER A 8 27.63 5.03 -11.15
CA SER A 8 28.91 5.63 -10.75
C SER A 8 29.23 6.81 -11.65
N GLU A 9 30.24 7.62 -11.25
CA GLU A 9 30.74 8.75 -12.04
C GLU A 9 31.62 8.33 -13.24
N HIS A 10 31.54 7.06 -13.68
CA HIS A 10 32.28 6.61 -14.86
C HIS A 10 31.83 7.38 -16.11
N PRO A 11 32.74 7.98 -16.91
CA PRO A 11 32.38 8.89 -18.01
C PRO A 11 31.38 8.30 -19.00
N LEU A 12 31.56 7.04 -19.43
CA LEU A 12 30.65 6.40 -20.39
C LEU A 12 29.26 6.18 -19.77
N PHE A 13 29.17 5.85 -18.47
CA PHE A 13 27.89 5.73 -17.81
C PHE A 13 27.19 7.08 -17.70
N MET A 14 27.92 8.14 -17.31
CA MET A 14 27.37 9.49 -17.19
C MET A 14 26.89 10.04 -18.55
N GLN A 15 27.57 9.72 -19.65
CA GLN A 15 27.10 10.07 -21.01
C GLN A 15 25.76 9.41 -21.34
N LEU A 16 25.58 8.13 -20.97
CA LEU A 16 24.31 7.43 -21.19
C LEU A 16 23.19 8.02 -20.33
N VAL A 17 23.48 8.37 -19.08
CA VAL A 17 22.53 9.04 -18.18
C VAL A 17 22.17 10.43 -18.73
N GLU A 18 23.14 11.21 -19.20
CA GLU A 18 22.88 12.53 -19.81
C GLU A 18 21.93 12.41 -21.01
N LYS A 19 22.18 11.42 -21.89
CA LYS A 19 21.32 11.16 -23.05
C LYS A 19 19.89 10.83 -22.59
N LEU A 20 19.74 9.97 -21.56
CA LEU A 20 18.44 9.61 -20.99
C LEU A 20 17.74 10.85 -20.40
N TYR A 21 18.45 11.64 -19.59
CA TYR A 21 17.87 12.83 -18.96
C TYR A 21 17.41 13.87 -19.97
N ARG A 22 18.18 14.08 -21.06
CA ARG A 22 17.75 14.96 -22.15
C ARG A 22 16.46 14.46 -22.82
N GLN A 23 16.34 13.15 -23.05
CA GLN A 23 15.12 12.55 -23.62
C GLN A 23 13.93 12.71 -22.68
N ILE A 24 14.11 12.49 -21.37
CA ILE A 24 13.06 12.72 -20.38
C ILE A 24 12.68 14.20 -20.35
N PHE A 25 13.67 15.10 -20.35
CA PHE A 25 13.41 16.54 -20.30
C PHE A 25 12.58 17.02 -21.48
N THR A 26 12.82 16.52 -22.70
CA THR A 26 11.98 16.89 -23.86
C THR A 26 10.50 16.53 -23.69
N GLN A 27 10.17 15.55 -22.83
CA GLN A 27 8.78 15.16 -22.54
C GLN A 27 8.15 15.98 -21.41
N VAL A 28 8.97 16.53 -20.50
CA VAL A 28 8.49 17.24 -19.31
C VAL A 28 8.78 18.75 -19.33
N GLN A 29 9.38 19.25 -20.39
CA GLN A 29 9.61 20.68 -20.58
C GLN A 29 8.29 21.43 -20.64
N GLY A 30 8.14 22.48 -19.83
CA GLY A 30 6.88 23.22 -19.67
C GLY A 30 5.82 22.55 -18.80
N LEU A 31 6.09 21.34 -18.29
CA LEU A 31 5.20 20.62 -17.38
C LEU A 31 5.69 20.62 -15.92
N GLN A 32 6.79 21.31 -15.63
CA GLN A 32 7.28 21.44 -14.26
C GLN A 32 6.37 22.36 -13.44
N TRP A 33 6.33 22.16 -12.12
CA TRP A 33 5.49 22.95 -11.21
C TRP A 33 5.69 24.46 -11.37
N LYS A 34 6.93 24.91 -11.54
CA LYS A 34 7.24 26.32 -11.80
C LYS A 34 6.60 26.88 -13.08
N ASP A 35 6.32 26.03 -14.04
CA ASP A 35 5.68 26.36 -15.32
C ASP A 35 4.15 26.18 -15.26
N GLY A 36 3.60 25.87 -14.09
CA GLY A 36 2.17 25.56 -13.87
C GLY A 36 1.79 24.12 -14.20
N GLY A 37 2.77 23.23 -14.45
CA GLY A 37 2.54 21.82 -14.78
C GLY A 37 2.49 20.89 -13.57
N PRO A 38 2.18 19.60 -13.78
CA PRO A 38 1.97 18.64 -12.72
C PRO A 38 3.26 17.99 -12.16
N VAL A 39 4.42 18.22 -12.77
CA VAL A 39 5.69 17.61 -12.32
C VAL A 39 6.26 18.39 -11.16
N VAL A 40 6.08 17.90 -9.94
CA VAL A 40 6.43 18.59 -8.69
C VAL A 40 7.81 18.26 -8.15
N ALA A 41 8.38 17.09 -8.46
CA ALA A 41 9.69 16.65 -7.99
C ALA A 41 10.23 15.50 -8.85
N ALA A 42 11.51 15.17 -8.72
CA ALA A 42 12.11 14.00 -9.37
C ALA A 42 13.01 13.22 -8.40
N GLN A 43 12.95 11.88 -8.48
CA GLN A 43 13.81 10.99 -7.72
C GLN A 43 15.07 10.63 -8.51
N PHE A 44 16.21 10.63 -7.83
CA PHE A 44 17.45 10.06 -8.34
C PHE A 44 17.72 8.68 -7.72
N ASP A 45 18.00 7.73 -8.60
CA ASP A 45 18.66 6.45 -8.32
C ASP A 45 18.11 5.73 -7.07
N ASN A 46 16.95 5.12 -7.21
CA ASN A 46 16.24 4.44 -6.12
C ASN A 46 17.17 3.47 -5.36
N GLU A 47 17.11 3.49 -4.02
CA GLU A 47 17.88 2.59 -3.13
C GLU A 47 19.39 2.61 -3.36
N TYR A 48 19.93 3.75 -3.76
CA TYR A 48 21.37 3.88 -4.00
C TYR A 48 22.14 3.82 -2.69
N ARG A 49 23.24 3.05 -2.66
CA ARG A 49 24.08 2.78 -1.47
C ARG A 49 25.51 3.31 -1.62
N GLY A 50 25.80 3.94 -2.73
CA GLY A 50 27.14 4.47 -3.03
C GLY A 50 27.36 5.86 -2.43
N SER A 51 28.28 6.60 -3.04
CA SER A 51 28.65 7.95 -2.61
C SER A 51 27.62 8.99 -3.00
N GLY A 52 27.25 9.88 -2.10
CA GLY A 52 26.44 11.08 -2.39
C GLY A 52 27.05 11.98 -3.46
N ASN A 53 28.38 11.93 -3.71
CA ASN A 53 29.02 12.66 -4.81
C ASN A 53 28.39 12.31 -6.18
N TYR A 54 28.12 11.02 -6.41
CA TYR A 54 27.45 10.59 -7.64
C TYR A 54 26.04 11.19 -7.77
N LEU A 55 25.27 11.21 -6.69
CA LEU A 55 23.93 11.83 -6.68
C LEU A 55 24.03 13.34 -6.95
N MET A 56 25.06 14.02 -6.40
CA MET A 56 25.33 15.43 -6.69
C MET A 56 25.73 15.67 -8.14
N ALA A 57 26.49 14.74 -8.75
CA ALA A 57 26.81 14.81 -10.18
C ALA A 57 25.56 14.66 -11.05
N LEU A 58 24.64 13.77 -10.68
CA LEU A 58 23.32 13.63 -11.35
C LEU A 58 22.49 14.91 -11.22
N LYS A 59 22.42 15.50 -10.01
CA LYS A 59 21.71 16.77 -9.79
C LYS A 59 22.27 17.89 -10.65
N LYS A 60 23.60 18.08 -10.65
CA LYS A 60 24.26 19.08 -11.48
C LYS A 60 23.93 18.90 -12.97
N MET A 61 23.97 17.66 -13.46
CA MET A 61 23.61 17.31 -14.83
C MET A 61 22.15 17.66 -15.13
N ALA A 62 21.22 17.30 -14.26
CA ALA A 62 19.79 17.58 -14.43
C ALA A 62 19.52 19.09 -14.50
N LEU A 63 20.12 19.88 -13.58
CA LEU A 63 20.02 21.33 -13.59
C LEU A 63 20.56 21.94 -14.89
N ASN A 64 21.72 21.45 -15.38
CA ASN A 64 22.32 21.92 -16.63
C ASN A 64 21.45 21.59 -17.88
N ILE A 65 20.64 20.54 -17.81
CA ILE A 65 19.71 20.15 -18.89
C ILE A 65 18.46 21.05 -18.87
N GLY A 66 18.06 21.57 -17.70
CA GLY A 66 16.90 22.45 -17.52
C GLY A 66 15.85 21.97 -16.53
N PHE A 67 16.09 20.87 -15.83
CA PHE A 67 15.23 20.50 -14.71
C PHE A 67 15.38 21.53 -13.58
N ASP A 68 14.26 22.10 -13.15
CA ASP A 68 14.22 23.09 -12.08
C ASP A 68 13.04 22.77 -11.15
N LEU A 69 13.26 21.75 -10.32
CA LEU A 69 12.30 21.19 -9.40
C LEU A 69 13.03 20.54 -8.22
N PRO A 70 12.37 20.29 -7.09
CA PRO A 70 12.96 19.56 -5.98
C PRO A 70 13.42 18.15 -6.39
N PHE A 71 14.61 17.80 -5.95
CA PHE A 71 15.13 16.44 -6.10
C PHE A 71 15.06 15.70 -4.78
N TYR A 72 14.74 14.41 -4.84
CA TYR A 72 14.71 13.55 -3.69
C TYR A 72 15.40 12.21 -3.96
N THR A 73 15.80 11.57 -2.90
CA THR A 73 16.32 10.20 -2.90
C THR A 73 15.98 9.56 -1.57
N ARG A 74 16.07 8.24 -1.50
CA ARG A 74 15.94 7.56 -0.24
C ARG A 74 17.30 7.43 0.42
N THR A 75 17.55 8.17 1.49
CA THR A 75 18.81 8.19 2.24
C THR A 75 18.72 7.48 3.57
N GLY A 76 17.52 7.37 4.14
CA GLY A 76 17.31 6.72 5.43
C GLY A 76 17.30 5.19 5.37
N TRP A 77 17.36 4.64 4.17
CA TRP A 77 17.46 3.21 3.90
C TRP A 77 17.59 2.97 2.39
N PRO A 78 18.63 2.30 1.93
CA PRO A 78 19.89 2.02 2.62
C PRO A 78 20.73 3.29 2.84
N GLU A 79 21.64 3.24 3.82
CA GLU A 79 22.54 4.35 4.11
C GLU A 79 23.56 4.56 2.98
N LEU A 80 23.81 5.81 2.61
CA LEU A 80 24.85 6.18 1.64
C LEU A 80 26.26 6.00 2.26
N SER A 81 27.21 5.55 1.45
CA SER A 81 28.61 5.45 1.88
C SER A 81 29.26 6.81 2.17
N LYS A 82 28.76 7.86 1.51
CA LYS A 82 29.00 9.28 1.83
C LYS A 82 27.69 10.02 1.75
N PRO A 83 27.33 10.86 2.72
CA PRO A 83 26.07 11.58 2.73
C PRO A 83 26.01 12.61 1.60
N VAL A 84 24.81 12.95 1.19
CA VAL A 84 24.52 14.14 0.39
C VAL A 84 24.60 15.35 1.32
N PRO A 85 25.18 16.49 0.92
CA PRO A 85 25.17 17.70 1.73
C PRO A 85 23.76 18.13 2.11
N PHE A 86 23.59 18.68 3.30
CA PHE A 86 22.30 19.14 3.80
C PHE A 86 21.67 20.19 2.87
N GLY A 87 20.38 20.06 2.60
CA GLY A 87 19.62 20.96 1.73
C GLY A 87 19.65 20.60 0.24
N GLU A 88 20.53 19.69 -0.19
CA GLU A 88 20.68 19.38 -1.62
C GLU A 88 19.64 18.43 -2.17
N MET A 89 19.18 17.47 -1.36
CA MET A 89 18.14 16.50 -1.72
C MET A 89 17.27 16.18 -0.51
N LEU A 90 15.99 15.90 -0.76
CA LEU A 90 15.05 15.46 0.28
C LEU A 90 15.24 13.96 0.54
N PRO A 91 15.44 13.52 1.78
CA PRO A 91 15.41 12.11 2.14
C PRO A 91 13.95 11.64 2.23
N LEU A 92 13.64 10.51 1.63
CA LEU A 92 12.36 9.84 1.76
C LEU A 92 12.55 8.46 2.40
N TYR A 93 11.48 7.94 2.99
CA TYR A 93 11.51 6.75 3.83
C TYR A 93 10.47 5.73 3.37
N GLY A 94 10.58 4.51 3.86
CA GLY A 94 9.64 3.43 3.65
C GLY A 94 9.51 2.53 4.87
N ASP A 95 8.42 1.80 4.94
CA ASP A 95 8.23 0.71 5.90
C ASP A 95 7.12 -0.22 5.38
N TYR A 96 7.19 -1.51 5.73
CA TYR A 96 6.25 -2.52 5.28
C TYR A 96 5.73 -3.36 6.46
N ALA A 97 4.58 -3.97 6.28
CA ALA A 97 3.99 -4.86 7.28
C ALA A 97 4.62 -6.26 7.28
N ASP A 98 5.14 -6.68 6.13
CA ASP A 98 5.81 -7.95 5.87
C ASP A 98 6.75 -7.75 4.68
N GLY A 99 7.64 -8.68 4.40
CA GLY A 99 8.56 -8.60 3.29
C GLY A 99 8.74 -9.95 2.58
N PHE A 100 8.48 -9.98 1.27
CA PHE A 100 8.78 -11.16 0.46
C PHE A 100 10.29 -11.43 0.35
N TRP A 101 11.12 -10.47 0.73
CA TRP A 101 12.59 -10.62 0.77
C TRP A 101 13.06 -11.51 1.93
N ASP A 102 12.23 -11.74 2.94
CA ASP A 102 12.54 -12.66 4.05
C ASP A 102 12.67 -14.08 3.49
N LYS A 103 13.73 -14.77 3.89
CA LYS A 103 14.03 -16.14 3.43
C LYS A 103 13.31 -17.20 4.24
N GLU A 104 12.72 -16.82 5.36
CA GLU A 104 11.98 -17.75 6.22
C GLU A 104 10.68 -18.19 5.53
N THR A 105 10.45 -19.49 5.57
CA THR A 105 9.26 -20.14 5.00
C THR A 105 8.22 -20.50 6.07
N THR A 106 8.33 -19.90 7.24
CA THR A 106 7.38 -20.03 8.34
C THR A 106 6.55 -18.76 8.50
N GLU A 107 5.38 -18.88 9.14
CA GLU A 107 4.54 -17.73 9.47
C GLU A 107 5.26 -16.81 10.46
N GLY A 108 5.33 -15.53 10.13
CA GLY A 108 5.99 -14.54 10.98
C GLY A 108 6.29 -13.27 10.19
N THR A 109 6.51 -12.19 10.90
CA THR A 109 6.82 -10.89 10.29
C THR A 109 8.31 -10.53 10.38
N GLY A 110 9.15 -11.44 10.88
CA GLY A 110 10.55 -11.13 11.09
C GLY A 110 10.71 -9.81 11.87
N ASN A 111 11.55 -8.90 11.38
CA ASN A 111 11.76 -7.58 11.98
C ASN A 111 10.68 -6.53 11.59
N TYR A 112 9.73 -6.86 10.72
CA TYR A 112 8.69 -5.91 10.26
C TYR A 112 7.69 -5.54 11.35
N TYR A 113 7.60 -6.29 12.46
CA TYR A 113 6.82 -5.89 13.64
C TYR A 113 7.18 -4.50 14.17
N LYS A 114 8.42 -4.04 13.94
CA LYS A 114 8.90 -2.69 14.34
C LYS A 114 8.14 -1.56 13.65
N ALA A 115 7.53 -1.83 12.50
CA ALA A 115 6.73 -0.85 11.76
C ALA A 115 5.42 -0.47 12.48
N PHE A 116 4.95 -1.30 13.41
CA PHE A 116 3.74 -1.07 14.20
C PHE A 116 3.99 -0.30 15.51
N ASN A 117 5.22 0.15 15.76
CA ASN A 117 5.59 0.96 16.92
C ASN A 117 5.75 2.44 16.53
N PHE A 118 5.15 3.33 17.31
CA PHE A 118 5.43 4.77 17.18
C PHE A 118 6.87 5.04 17.59
N LYS A 119 7.63 5.74 16.75
CA LYS A 119 9.05 5.98 16.96
C LYS A 119 9.52 7.28 16.31
N ALA A 120 10.51 7.93 16.92
CA ALA A 120 11.17 9.10 16.34
C ALA A 120 12.12 8.72 15.19
N PHE A 121 12.59 7.50 15.16
CA PHE A 121 13.45 6.95 14.12
C PHE A 121 12.66 6.73 12.83
N ARG A 122 13.11 7.28 11.71
CA ARG A 122 12.37 7.32 10.44
C ARG A 122 12.65 6.14 9.52
N SER A 123 13.89 5.62 9.55
CA SER A 123 14.30 4.50 8.67
C SER A 123 13.67 3.17 9.09
N SER A 124 13.53 2.26 8.11
CA SER A 124 13.15 0.88 8.38
C SER A 124 14.39 0.02 8.62
N THR A 125 14.52 -0.51 9.81
CA THR A 125 15.62 -1.45 10.15
C THR A 125 15.32 -2.86 9.62
N ALA A 126 14.05 -3.21 9.38
CA ALA A 126 13.67 -4.52 8.87
C ALA A 126 14.21 -4.73 7.45
N ILE A 127 13.90 -3.80 6.54
CA ILE A 127 14.36 -3.86 5.16
C ILE A 127 15.90 -3.82 5.09
N GLY A 128 16.54 -3.00 5.91
CA GLY A 128 18.00 -2.96 6.01
C GLY A 128 18.58 -4.32 6.38
N THR A 129 17.97 -5.05 7.31
CA THR A 129 18.39 -6.39 7.73
C THR A 129 18.25 -7.41 6.58
N ASP A 130 17.09 -7.44 5.93
CA ASP A 130 16.79 -8.42 4.88
C ASP A 130 17.67 -8.22 3.63
N LEU A 131 17.83 -6.96 3.19
CA LEU A 131 18.62 -6.64 1.99
C LEU A 131 20.12 -6.61 2.23
N LEU A 132 20.56 -6.17 3.41
CA LEU A 132 21.98 -5.94 3.72
C LEU A 132 22.58 -7.05 4.57
N GLY A 133 21.76 -7.95 5.14
CA GLY A 133 22.19 -9.00 6.05
C GLY A 133 22.74 -8.48 7.38
N ARG A 134 22.42 -7.27 7.77
CA ARG A 134 22.87 -6.63 9.02
C ARG A 134 21.78 -5.79 9.65
N GLN A 135 21.77 -5.73 10.98
CA GLN A 135 20.89 -4.83 11.71
C GLN A 135 21.54 -3.45 11.82
N GLU A 136 20.85 -2.42 11.33
CA GLU A 136 21.26 -1.03 11.50
C GLU A 136 20.29 -0.31 12.44
N GLU A 137 20.75 0.01 13.64
CA GLU A 137 20.06 0.88 14.59
C GLU A 137 20.84 2.17 14.77
N LYS A 138 20.92 2.99 13.73
CA LYS A 138 21.48 4.33 13.87
C LYS A 138 20.37 5.34 14.00
N THR A 139 20.54 6.29 14.92
CA THR A 139 19.61 7.40 15.12
C THR A 139 19.77 8.43 14.01
N ASP A 140 18.72 8.70 13.26
CA ASP A 140 18.63 9.74 12.23
C ASP A 140 18.58 11.15 12.82
N THR A 141 19.65 11.60 13.46
CA THR A 141 19.69 12.95 14.03
C THR A 141 19.78 14.04 12.97
N ALA A 142 20.45 13.77 11.85
CA ALA A 142 20.62 14.72 10.75
C ALA A 142 19.33 14.96 9.95
N ASP A 143 18.46 13.95 9.84
CA ASP A 143 17.27 14.03 9.00
C ASP A 143 16.10 14.77 9.66
N ARG A 144 16.18 15.09 10.95
CA ARG A 144 15.09 15.79 11.67
C ARG A 144 14.81 17.19 11.15
N ALA A 145 15.77 17.82 10.50
CA ALA A 145 15.61 19.14 9.89
C ALA A 145 14.82 19.10 8.57
N TYR A 146 14.66 17.92 7.97
CA TYR A 146 13.80 17.72 6.79
C TYR A 146 12.36 17.38 7.20
N PRO A 147 11.36 17.69 6.36
CA PRO A 147 10.03 17.12 6.54
C PRO A 147 10.13 15.58 6.48
N TYR A 148 9.26 14.91 7.24
CA TYR A 148 9.20 13.45 7.22
C TYR A 148 8.22 13.00 6.15
N PHE A 149 8.74 12.49 5.03
CA PHE A 149 7.97 11.97 3.90
C PHE A 149 8.26 10.49 3.71
N THR A 150 7.24 9.71 3.36
CA THR A 150 7.42 8.34 2.86
C THR A 150 7.27 8.31 1.34
N CYS A 151 7.95 7.37 0.67
CA CYS A 151 7.77 7.03 -0.73
C CYS A 151 7.47 5.55 -0.93
N GLU A 152 7.69 4.75 0.11
CA GLU A 152 7.46 3.31 0.10
C GLU A 152 6.82 2.85 1.42
N LEU A 153 5.69 3.46 1.77
CA LEU A 153 4.83 2.90 2.80
C LEU A 153 4.00 1.77 2.20
N GLY A 154 4.13 0.56 2.75
CA GLY A 154 3.46 -0.61 2.20
C GLY A 154 1.93 -0.47 2.21
N GLY A 155 1.34 -0.25 1.03
CA GLY A 155 -0.11 -0.38 0.85
C GLY A 155 -0.54 -1.84 0.71
N GLY A 156 0.39 -2.70 0.37
CA GLY A 156 0.30 -4.15 0.24
C GLY A 156 1.69 -4.77 0.25
N MET A 157 1.85 -5.93 -0.39
CA MET A 157 3.12 -6.61 -0.59
C MET A 157 3.04 -7.57 -1.78
N ALA A 158 4.11 -7.65 -2.57
CA ALA A 158 4.22 -8.64 -3.62
C ALA A 158 4.34 -10.06 -3.06
N THR A 159 4.05 -11.04 -3.91
CA THR A 159 4.29 -12.45 -3.63
C THR A 159 5.53 -12.92 -4.37
N ALA A 160 6.59 -13.30 -3.67
CA ALA A 160 7.68 -14.05 -4.27
C ALA A 160 7.36 -15.55 -4.26
N TYR A 161 8.00 -16.33 -5.15
CA TYR A 161 7.71 -17.75 -5.24
C TYR A 161 7.86 -18.48 -3.91
N HIS A 162 8.96 -18.21 -3.19
CA HIS A 162 9.27 -18.85 -1.91
C HIS A 162 8.48 -18.29 -0.73
N ARG A 163 7.97 -17.05 -0.82
CA ARG A 163 7.26 -16.39 0.27
C ARG A 163 6.10 -15.54 -0.26
N ARG A 164 4.88 -15.89 0.13
CA ARG A 164 3.63 -15.32 -0.38
C ARG A 164 2.79 -14.77 0.77
N PRO A 165 3.15 -13.62 1.35
CA PRO A 165 2.39 -13.05 2.46
C PRO A 165 0.99 -12.62 1.99
N TYR A 166 0.00 -12.82 2.85
CA TYR A 166 -1.34 -12.25 2.68
C TYR A 166 -1.42 -10.98 3.53
N ILE A 167 -1.56 -9.82 2.91
CA ILE A 167 -1.64 -8.55 3.62
C ILE A 167 -3.10 -8.21 3.91
N TYR A 168 -3.40 -7.91 5.17
CA TYR A 168 -4.72 -7.49 5.61
C TYR A 168 -4.87 -5.97 5.46
N ALA A 169 -6.10 -5.49 5.26
CA ALA A 169 -6.39 -4.06 5.23
C ALA A 169 -5.94 -3.34 6.51
N GLN A 170 -6.08 -4.01 7.66
CA GLN A 170 -5.64 -3.51 8.96
C GLN A 170 -4.12 -3.30 9.02
N ASP A 171 -3.31 -4.10 8.30
CA ASP A 171 -1.86 -3.91 8.23
C ASP A 171 -1.52 -2.56 7.62
N ALA A 172 -2.06 -2.28 6.43
CA ALA A 172 -1.81 -1.02 5.72
C ALA A 172 -2.33 0.20 6.49
N TYR A 173 -3.53 0.08 7.09
CA TYR A 173 -4.12 1.15 7.89
C TYR A 173 -3.31 1.44 9.15
N ALA A 174 -2.89 0.40 9.88
CA ALA A 174 -2.07 0.56 11.10
C ALA A 174 -0.72 1.19 10.78
N LEU A 175 -0.05 0.77 9.69
CA LEU A 175 1.18 1.40 9.21
C LEU A 175 0.99 2.89 8.96
N ALA A 176 -0.07 3.27 8.24
CA ALA A 176 -0.35 4.67 7.91
C ALA A 176 -0.59 5.52 9.18
N VAL A 177 -1.38 5.03 10.12
CA VAL A 177 -1.66 5.71 11.40
C VAL A 177 -0.39 5.83 12.23
N VAL A 178 0.43 4.77 12.31
CA VAL A 178 1.70 4.79 13.05
C VAL A 178 2.68 5.78 12.43
N LYS A 179 2.80 5.86 11.09
CA LYS A 179 3.67 6.83 10.43
C LYS A 179 3.21 8.27 10.67
N LEU A 180 1.91 8.54 10.57
CA LEU A 180 1.35 9.86 10.88
C LEU A 180 1.63 10.25 12.34
N GLY A 181 1.37 9.37 13.28
CA GLY A 181 1.65 9.58 14.70
C GLY A 181 3.14 9.74 15.01
N SER A 182 4.00 9.14 14.19
CA SER A 182 5.47 9.29 14.27
C SER A 182 5.99 10.57 13.61
N GLY A 183 5.12 11.41 13.05
CA GLY A 183 5.49 12.72 12.52
C GLY A 183 5.53 12.81 11.00
N SER A 184 5.10 11.78 10.27
CA SER A 184 5.04 11.84 8.79
C SER A 184 4.05 12.91 8.32
N ASN A 185 4.46 13.68 7.32
CA ASN A 185 3.67 14.74 6.68
C ASN A 185 3.24 14.39 5.26
N LEU A 186 3.70 13.25 4.73
CA LEU A 186 3.29 12.73 3.45
C LEU A 186 3.33 11.20 3.50
N LEU A 187 2.20 10.58 3.19
CA LEU A 187 2.08 9.12 3.05
C LEU A 187 2.20 8.77 1.56
N GLY A 188 3.43 8.54 1.10
CA GLY A 188 3.69 7.98 -0.21
C GLY A 188 3.73 6.45 -0.11
N TYR A 189 2.77 5.81 -0.78
CA TYR A 189 2.65 4.34 -0.74
C TYR A 189 3.48 3.67 -1.83
N TYR A 190 3.97 2.47 -1.51
CA TYR A 190 4.44 1.50 -2.48
C TYR A 190 3.86 0.11 -2.13
N MET A 191 2.79 -0.33 -2.84
CA MET A 191 2.08 0.43 -3.86
C MET A 191 0.68 0.81 -3.38
N TYR A 192 0.09 1.86 -3.97
CA TYR A 192 -1.33 2.18 -3.78
C TYR A 192 -2.20 1.58 -4.90
N HIS A 193 -1.64 1.45 -6.08
CA HIS A 193 -2.22 0.80 -7.26
C HIS A 193 -1.24 -0.23 -7.79
N GLY A 194 -1.69 -1.44 -8.03
CA GLY A 194 -0.90 -2.49 -8.66
C GLY A 194 -0.55 -2.15 -10.11
N GLY A 195 0.24 -3.00 -10.73
CA GLY A 195 0.66 -2.81 -12.10
C GLY A 195 0.90 -4.11 -12.84
N THR A 196 1.21 -3.99 -14.12
CA THR A 196 1.62 -5.09 -14.99
C THR A 196 3.07 -4.85 -15.43
N ASN A 197 3.92 -5.86 -15.29
CA ASN A 197 5.29 -5.77 -15.78
C ASN A 197 5.29 -5.68 -17.31
N PRO A 198 5.97 -4.67 -17.90
CA PRO A 198 6.06 -4.57 -19.34
C PRO A 198 6.93 -5.67 -19.93
N GLU A 199 6.53 -6.20 -21.08
CA GLU A 199 7.34 -7.10 -21.86
C GLU A 199 8.52 -6.29 -22.48
N GLY A 200 9.74 -6.66 -22.10
CA GLY A 200 10.96 -6.08 -22.68
C GLY A 200 11.42 -6.83 -23.93
N ARG A 201 12.45 -6.32 -24.61
CA ARG A 201 13.02 -6.96 -25.81
C ARG A 201 13.76 -8.27 -25.49
N LEU A 202 14.28 -8.41 -24.27
CA LEU A 202 15.09 -9.55 -23.85
C LEU A 202 14.36 -10.41 -22.83
N HIS A 203 13.63 -9.80 -21.91
CA HIS A 203 12.87 -10.45 -20.84
C HIS A 203 11.93 -9.42 -20.21
N THR A 204 11.02 -9.87 -19.33
CA THR A 204 10.22 -9.01 -18.47
C THR A 204 11.11 -8.29 -17.44
N LEU A 205 10.59 -7.23 -16.81
CA LEU A 205 11.32 -6.46 -15.80
C LEU A 205 11.14 -7.00 -14.36
N ASN A 206 10.51 -8.16 -14.19
CA ASN A 206 10.35 -8.77 -12.88
C ASN A 206 11.69 -9.16 -12.25
N GLU A 207 11.74 -9.19 -10.92
CA GLU A 207 12.84 -9.84 -10.22
C GLU A 207 12.83 -11.34 -10.52
N CYS A 208 14.00 -11.91 -10.83
CA CYS A 208 14.15 -13.36 -10.90
C CYS A 208 15.59 -13.78 -10.59
N GLN A 209 15.74 -14.95 -9.96
CA GLN A 209 17.05 -15.48 -9.53
C GLN A 209 17.95 -15.83 -10.71
N THR A 210 17.40 -16.07 -11.89
CA THR A 210 18.14 -16.37 -13.12
C THR A 210 18.66 -15.11 -13.82
N SER A 211 18.09 -13.93 -13.52
CA SER A 211 18.54 -12.67 -14.09
C SER A 211 19.87 -12.20 -13.47
N PRO A 212 20.84 -11.81 -14.29
CA PRO A 212 22.09 -11.20 -13.79
C PRO A 212 21.88 -9.82 -13.18
N ALA A 213 20.74 -9.17 -13.47
CA ALA A 213 20.46 -7.80 -13.02
C ALA A 213 19.75 -7.76 -11.66
N THR A 214 18.86 -8.69 -11.38
CA THR A 214 18.00 -8.68 -10.18
C THR A 214 18.32 -9.78 -9.17
N ALA A 215 18.56 -11.00 -9.60
CA ALA A 215 19.11 -12.18 -8.91
C ALA A 215 18.76 -12.43 -7.41
N ASN A 216 17.73 -11.79 -6.86
CA ASN A 216 17.42 -11.90 -5.43
C ASN A 216 16.22 -12.82 -5.14
N ASN A 217 15.14 -12.65 -5.89
CA ASN A 217 13.88 -13.38 -5.68
C ASN A 217 13.27 -13.74 -7.03
N ASP A 218 12.23 -14.55 -7.01
CA ASP A 218 11.40 -14.81 -8.18
C ASP A 218 10.01 -14.22 -7.94
N LEU A 219 9.67 -13.17 -8.67
CA LEU A 219 8.33 -12.58 -8.73
C LEU A 219 7.60 -13.08 -9.98
N PRO A 220 6.26 -12.97 -10.06
CA PRO A 220 5.51 -13.26 -11.26
C PRO A 220 6.04 -12.50 -12.48
N LEU A 221 5.90 -13.09 -13.67
CA LEU A 221 6.41 -12.49 -14.92
C LEU A 221 5.59 -11.26 -15.34
N CYS A 222 4.28 -11.38 -15.27
CA CYS A 222 3.34 -10.39 -15.80
C CYS A 222 2.73 -9.53 -14.69
N THR A 223 2.15 -10.16 -13.67
CA THR A 223 1.43 -9.42 -12.63
C THR A 223 2.36 -8.74 -11.64
N TYR A 224 2.03 -7.52 -11.30
CA TYR A 224 2.60 -6.79 -10.18
C TYR A 224 1.47 -6.16 -9.35
N ASP A 225 0.46 -6.96 -9.03
CA ASP A 225 -0.74 -6.57 -8.25
C ASP A 225 -0.37 -5.97 -6.89
N PHE A 226 0.67 -6.49 -6.26
CA PHE A 226 1.22 -6.05 -4.98
C PHE A 226 0.23 -6.13 -3.82
N GLN A 227 -0.96 -6.71 -4.00
CA GLN A 227 -2.07 -6.62 -3.05
C GLN A 227 -2.34 -5.17 -2.63
N ALA A 228 -2.13 -4.23 -3.55
CA ALA A 228 -2.27 -2.81 -3.31
C ALA A 228 -3.74 -2.43 -3.04
N PRO A 229 -4.05 -1.29 -2.40
CA PRO A 229 -5.43 -0.83 -2.22
C PRO A 229 -6.27 -0.89 -3.49
N LEU A 230 -5.70 -0.50 -4.62
CA LEU A 230 -6.23 -0.77 -5.96
C LEU A 230 -5.32 -1.79 -6.62
N GLY A 231 -5.86 -2.95 -6.98
CA GLY A 231 -5.09 -4.02 -7.61
C GLY A 231 -4.61 -3.70 -9.02
N GLU A 232 -4.01 -4.69 -9.70
CA GLU A 232 -3.39 -4.52 -11.03
C GLU A 232 -4.30 -3.84 -12.05
N PHE A 233 -5.60 -4.11 -12.00
CA PHE A 233 -6.61 -3.61 -12.93
C PHE A 233 -7.50 -2.51 -12.34
N GLY A 234 -7.13 -1.97 -11.19
CA GLY A 234 -7.87 -0.94 -10.47
C GLY A 234 -9.00 -1.48 -9.58
N GLN A 235 -9.14 -2.80 -9.45
CA GLN A 235 -10.11 -3.39 -8.54
C GLN A 235 -9.80 -2.97 -7.08
N PRO A 236 -10.80 -2.47 -6.33
CA PRO A 236 -10.58 -2.06 -4.95
C PRO A 236 -10.52 -3.29 -4.04
N TYR A 237 -9.45 -3.40 -3.28
CA TYR A 237 -9.34 -4.32 -2.16
C TYR A 237 -9.84 -3.68 -0.85
N PRO A 238 -10.09 -4.45 0.21
CA PRO A 238 -10.50 -3.91 1.51
C PRO A 238 -9.58 -2.81 2.05
N HIS A 239 -8.30 -2.80 1.67
CA HIS A 239 -7.32 -1.75 1.96
C HIS A 239 -7.77 -0.38 1.48
N TYR A 240 -8.33 -0.31 0.26
CA TYR A 240 -8.81 0.93 -0.34
C TYR A 240 -9.89 1.57 0.52
N PHE A 241 -10.92 0.80 0.88
CA PHE A 241 -12.03 1.29 1.67
C PHE A 241 -11.58 1.72 3.07
N MET A 242 -10.74 0.91 3.74
CA MET A 242 -10.23 1.22 5.07
C MET A 242 -9.34 2.48 5.11
N LEU A 243 -8.60 2.77 4.05
CA LEU A 243 -7.73 3.95 3.95
C LEU A 243 -8.49 5.23 3.56
N ARG A 244 -9.65 5.14 2.91
CA ARG A 244 -10.39 6.32 2.44
C ARG A 244 -10.73 7.34 3.56
N PRO A 245 -11.30 6.95 4.71
CA PRO A 245 -11.57 7.90 5.79
C PRO A 245 -10.30 8.60 6.28
N LEU A 246 -9.16 7.89 6.31
CA LEU A 246 -7.87 8.46 6.69
C LEU A 246 -7.38 9.48 5.66
N HIS A 247 -7.48 9.18 4.38
CA HIS A 247 -7.09 10.12 3.32
C HIS A 247 -8.00 11.35 3.31
N ARG A 248 -9.29 11.16 3.53
CA ARG A 248 -10.23 12.27 3.65
C ARG A 248 -9.92 13.14 4.87
N PHE A 249 -9.63 12.53 6.01
CA PHE A 249 -9.15 13.23 7.20
C PHE A 249 -7.90 14.08 6.89
N LEU A 250 -6.93 13.52 6.16
CA LEU A 250 -5.71 14.24 5.78
C LEU A 250 -5.99 15.40 4.82
N GLN A 251 -6.93 15.25 3.90
CA GLN A 251 -7.33 16.31 2.98
C GLN A 251 -7.88 17.53 3.74
N ASP A 252 -8.73 17.31 4.73
CA ASP A 252 -9.44 18.38 5.42
C ASP A 252 -8.71 18.92 6.67
N PHE A 253 -7.93 18.06 7.34
CA PHE A 253 -7.23 18.41 8.59
C PHE A 253 -5.71 18.36 8.48
N GLY A 254 -5.17 17.98 7.32
CA GLY A 254 -3.72 17.83 7.11
C GLY A 254 -2.94 19.14 7.29
N GLN A 255 -3.50 20.29 6.91
CA GLN A 255 -2.87 21.59 7.15
C GLN A 255 -2.70 21.89 8.63
N LEU A 256 -3.65 21.46 9.47
CA LEU A 256 -3.54 21.59 10.92
C LEU A 256 -2.52 20.59 11.48
N LEU A 257 -2.53 19.36 10.97
CA LEU A 257 -1.65 18.28 11.45
C LEU A 257 -0.19 18.49 11.06
N ALA A 258 0.11 18.93 9.84
CA ALA A 258 1.45 18.96 9.28
C ALA A 258 2.50 19.71 10.14
N PRO A 259 2.21 20.91 10.70
CA PRO A 259 3.17 21.62 11.56
C PRO A 259 3.25 21.08 12.99
N MET A 260 2.39 20.14 13.40
CA MET A 260 2.38 19.61 14.76
C MET A 260 3.58 18.69 14.99
N GLN A 261 4.28 18.89 16.12
CA GLN A 261 5.35 18.02 16.57
C GLN A 261 4.81 16.68 17.09
N ALA A 262 5.58 15.61 16.90
CA ALA A 262 5.25 14.29 17.43
C ALA A 262 5.88 14.08 18.81
N TYR A 263 5.10 13.50 19.72
CA TYR A 263 5.48 13.17 21.09
C TYR A 263 5.21 11.69 21.37
N PHE A 264 6.12 11.04 22.07
CA PHE A 264 6.13 9.59 22.30
C PHE A 264 6.09 9.27 23.81
N PRO A 265 4.91 9.31 24.45
CA PRO A 265 4.80 8.99 25.88
C PRO A 265 4.96 7.48 26.19
N ALA A 266 4.63 6.62 25.21
CA ALA A 266 4.82 5.18 25.31
C ALA A 266 6.23 4.77 24.85
N PRO A 267 6.74 3.58 25.29
CA PRO A 267 8.01 3.04 24.80
C PRO A 267 7.99 2.85 23.27
N GLN A 268 9.11 3.20 22.63
CA GLN A 268 9.24 3.18 21.16
C GLN A 268 9.79 1.86 20.61
N ASN A 269 10.33 0.98 21.47
CA ASN A 269 11.07 -0.23 21.08
C ASN A 269 10.44 -1.48 21.73
N LEU A 270 9.12 -1.64 21.61
CA LEU A 270 8.46 -2.85 22.07
C LEU A 270 8.87 -4.03 21.20
N LYS A 271 9.07 -5.20 21.83
CA LYS A 271 9.37 -6.44 21.12
C LYS A 271 8.14 -6.96 20.38
N GLN A 272 8.36 -7.90 19.47
CA GLN A 272 7.27 -8.58 18.79
C GLN A 272 6.31 -9.23 19.79
N GLY A 273 5.02 -8.98 19.63
CA GLY A 273 3.97 -9.50 20.51
C GLY A 273 3.98 -8.94 21.92
N ASP A 274 4.77 -7.89 22.21
CA ASP A 274 4.76 -7.26 23.52
C ASP A 274 3.41 -6.60 23.79
N ASP A 275 2.69 -7.19 24.73
CA ASP A 275 1.33 -6.81 25.12
C ASP A 275 1.29 -6.08 26.49
N SER A 276 2.45 -5.70 27.04
CA SER A 276 2.55 -5.07 28.36
C SER A 276 2.00 -3.65 28.40
N GLN A 277 2.06 -2.92 27.29
CA GLN A 277 1.70 -1.52 27.22
C GLN A 277 0.93 -1.18 25.95
N LEU A 278 0.15 -0.09 25.99
CA LEU A 278 -0.50 0.47 24.81
C LEU A 278 0.54 1.23 23.96
N ARG A 279 0.56 0.97 22.67
CA ARG A 279 1.31 1.77 21.69
C ARG A 279 0.50 3.02 21.38
N TRP A 280 1.04 4.19 21.71
CA TRP A 280 0.39 5.46 21.38
C TRP A 280 1.39 6.60 21.28
N ALA A 281 1.04 7.60 20.51
CA ALA A 281 1.74 8.87 20.37
C ALA A 281 0.74 10.00 20.20
N TYR A 282 1.18 11.23 20.23
CA TYR A 282 0.33 12.34 19.85
C TYR A 282 1.14 13.39 19.07
N ARG A 283 0.43 14.12 18.20
CA ARG A 283 0.98 15.30 17.54
C ARG A 283 0.28 16.54 18.05
N SER A 284 1.04 17.61 18.29
CA SER A 284 0.50 18.84 18.88
C SER A 284 1.26 20.07 18.46
N ASN A 285 0.53 21.21 18.39
CA ASN A 285 1.09 22.56 18.31
C ASN A 285 1.04 23.30 19.67
N GLY A 286 0.83 22.57 20.77
CA GLY A 286 0.67 23.13 22.12
C GLY A 286 -0.78 23.41 22.52
N LYS A 287 -1.67 23.72 21.56
CA LYS A 287 -3.10 24.01 21.79
C LYS A 287 -3.99 22.88 21.29
N ASN A 288 -3.80 22.49 20.06
CA ASN A 288 -4.54 21.42 19.40
C ASN A 288 -3.69 20.15 19.38
N ALA A 289 -4.31 18.99 19.41
CA ALA A 289 -3.62 17.72 19.28
C ALA A 289 -4.46 16.65 18.58
N PHE A 290 -3.76 15.68 18.01
CA PHE A 290 -4.31 14.39 17.59
C PHE A 290 -3.58 13.29 18.35
N VAL A 291 -4.32 12.39 18.97
CA VAL A 291 -3.80 11.23 19.71
C VAL A 291 -3.92 10.00 18.81
N PHE A 292 -2.80 9.39 18.52
CA PHE A 292 -2.68 8.20 17.68
C PHE A 292 -2.53 6.97 18.58
N ILE A 293 -3.38 5.98 18.38
CA ILE A 293 -3.43 4.75 19.14
C ILE A 293 -3.27 3.56 18.21
N ASN A 294 -2.41 2.61 18.56
CA ASN A 294 -2.25 1.35 17.83
C ASN A 294 -2.15 0.17 18.79
N ASN A 295 -3.28 -0.53 19.02
CA ASN A 295 -3.32 -1.80 19.76
C ASN A 295 -3.40 -2.99 18.80
N TYR A 296 -2.66 -2.89 17.69
CA TYR A 296 -2.56 -3.89 16.63
C TYR A 296 -1.10 -4.18 16.30
N GLU A 297 -0.79 -5.42 16.04
CA GLU A 297 0.45 -5.89 15.43
C GLU A 297 0.12 -7.09 14.56
N ARG A 298 0.65 -7.08 13.33
CA ARG A 298 0.41 -8.14 12.36
C ARG A 298 0.75 -9.52 12.92
N LEU A 299 -0.15 -10.49 12.72
CA LEU A 299 -0.04 -11.88 13.14
C LEU A 299 0.12 -12.07 14.66
N GLN A 300 -0.13 -11.03 15.48
CA GLN A 300 -0.12 -11.11 16.93
C GLN A 300 -1.52 -10.87 17.52
N GLN A 301 -1.86 -11.59 18.58
CA GLN A 301 -3.08 -11.37 19.34
C GLN A 301 -2.77 -10.54 20.58
N LEU A 302 -2.96 -9.24 20.47
CA LEU A 302 -2.80 -8.33 21.61
C LEU A 302 -4.10 -8.28 22.44
N SER A 303 -3.97 -8.15 23.75
CA SER A 303 -5.12 -8.02 24.63
C SER A 303 -5.70 -6.60 24.64
N ALA A 304 -6.96 -6.47 25.06
CA ALA A 304 -7.57 -5.17 25.30
C ALA A 304 -6.87 -4.44 26.46
N LYS A 305 -6.64 -3.13 26.30
CA LYS A 305 -6.06 -2.27 27.33
C LYS A 305 -7.17 -1.57 28.10
N LYS A 306 -7.25 -1.83 29.41
CA LYS A 306 -8.32 -1.30 30.27
C LYS A 306 -7.86 -0.05 31.04
N ASN A 307 -8.81 0.86 31.29
CA ASN A 307 -8.60 2.05 32.12
C ASN A 307 -7.44 2.94 31.68
N VAL A 308 -7.21 3.05 30.38
CA VAL A 308 -6.13 3.88 29.80
C VAL A 308 -6.38 5.35 30.12
N ASN A 309 -5.37 6.01 30.68
CA ASN A 309 -5.38 7.45 30.95
C ASN A 309 -4.54 8.19 29.89
N ILE A 310 -5.14 9.14 29.20
CA ILE A 310 -4.46 10.00 28.24
C ILE A 310 -4.73 11.46 28.61
N GLN A 311 -3.67 12.25 28.72
CA GLN A 311 -3.75 13.70 28.94
C GLN A 311 -2.80 14.40 27.96
N VAL A 312 -3.33 15.30 27.16
CA VAL A 312 -2.56 16.09 26.17
C VAL A 312 -3.09 17.51 26.10
N CYS A 313 -2.24 18.49 25.92
CA CYS A 313 -2.61 19.91 25.85
C CYS A 313 -3.51 20.40 27.01
N GLY A 314 -3.25 19.92 28.23
CA GLY A 314 -4.07 20.23 29.41
C GLY A 314 -5.43 19.55 29.46
N VAL A 315 -5.82 18.82 28.44
CA VAL A 315 -7.09 18.09 28.32
C VAL A 315 -6.89 16.64 28.75
N LYS A 316 -7.70 16.18 29.71
CA LYS A 316 -7.78 14.79 30.12
C LYS A 316 -8.94 14.10 29.40
N LEU A 317 -8.65 13.09 28.61
CA LEU A 317 -9.66 12.24 27.98
C LEU A 317 -10.38 11.39 29.05
N PRO A 318 -11.61 10.92 28.79
CA PRO A 318 -12.23 9.92 29.65
C PRO A 318 -11.35 8.67 29.73
N ARG A 319 -11.50 7.88 30.79
CA ARG A 319 -10.82 6.59 30.86
C ARG A 319 -11.28 5.69 29.71
N LEU A 320 -10.34 5.22 28.92
CA LEU A 320 -10.60 4.42 27.72
C LEU A 320 -10.35 2.93 27.99
N ASN A 321 -11.24 2.10 27.46
CA ASN A 321 -10.95 0.69 27.24
C ASN A 321 -10.69 0.54 25.74
N ILE A 322 -9.46 0.20 25.38
CA ILE A 322 -9.02 0.05 24.00
C ILE A 322 -9.08 -1.43 23.63
N PRO A 323 -9.99 -1.86 22.77
CA PRO A 323 -10.08 -3.26 22.35
C PRO A 323 -8.80 -3.76 21.67
N ALA A 324 -8.68 -5.08 21.57
CA ALA A 324 -7.69 -5.71 20.70
C ALA A 324 -7.88 -5.22 19.24
N ALA A 325 -6.82 -5.24 18.45
CA ALA A 325 -6.81 -4.84 17.05
C ALA A 325 -7.29 -3.40 16.74
N THR A 326 -7.39 -2.53 17.75
CA THR A 326 -7.81 -1.14 17.57
C THR A 326 -6.65 -0.28 17.06
N THR A 327 -6.89 0.45 15.98
CA THR A 327 -6.02 1.53 15.48
C THR A 327 -6.89 2.74 15.19
N CYS A 328 -6.59 3.91 15.79
CA CYS A 328 -7.42 5.10 15.63
C CYS A 328 -6.69 6.41 15.93
N ILE A 329 -7.33 7.53 15.57
CA ILE A 329 -6.87 8.91 15.80
C ILE A 329 -7.95 9.69 16.53
N LEU A 330 -7.66 10.20 17.73
CA LEU A 330 -8.61 10.95 18.54
C LEU A 330 -8.28 12.44 18.53
N PRO A 331 -9.25 13.33 18.25
CA PRO A 331 -9.05 14.77 18.26
C PRO A 331 -9.07 15.35 19.69
N VAL A 332 -8.22 16.36 19.92
CA VAL A 332 -8.19 17.17 21.15
C VAL A 332 -8.06 18.66 20.77
N ASN A 333 -9.03 19.46 21.21
CA ASN A 333 -9.15 20.89 20.89
C ASN A 333 -9.19 21.16 19.36
N VAL A 334 -9.91 20.35 18.60
CA VAL A 334 -10.02 20.47 17.13
C VAL A 334 -11.47 20.67 16.73
N GLU A 335 -11.73 21.62 15.83
CA GLU A 335 -13.08 21.92 15.28
C GLU A 335 -14.16 22.14 16.37
N GLY A 336 -13.84 22.88 17.42
CA GLY A 336 -14.77 23.11 18.56
C GLY A 336 -14.93 21.92 19.50
N ILE A 337 -14.39 20.75 19.15
CA ILE A 337 -14.37 19.56 19.98
C ILE A 337 -13.22 19.68 20.99
N THR A 338 -13.54 19.67 22.31
CA THR A 338 -12.50 19.59 23.35
C THR A 338 -11.80 18.23 23.32
N TRP A 339 -12.57 17.17 23.20
CA TRP A 339 -12.10 15.79 22.94
C TRP A 339 -13.25 14.93 22.43
N ALA A 340 -12.92 13.91 21.65
CA ALA A 340 -13.88 12.88 21.23
C ALA A 340 -13.25 11.48 21.32
N THR A 341 -14.10 10.47 21.60
CA THR A 341 -13.76 9.04 21.44
C THR A 341 -14.29 8.49 20.12
N ALA A 342 -14.26 9.31 19.10
CA ALA A 342 -14.59 9.05 17.72
C ALA A 342 -13.52 9.70 16.84
N GLN A 343 -13.35 9.20 15.63
CA GLN A 343 -12.33 9.69 14.70
C GLN A 343 -12.93 10.70 13.72
N LEU A 344 -12.24 11.82 13.48
CA LEU A 344 -12.59 12.78 12.43
C LEU A 344 -12.40 12.14 11.05
N VAL A 345 -13.35 12.41 10.17
CA VAL A 345 -13.34 11.92 8.77
C VAL A 345 -13.20 13.10 7.80
N ALA A 346 -14.10 14.07 7.91
CA ALA A 346 -14.21 15.14 6.91
C ALA A 346 -14.79 16.41 7.50
N ARG A 347 -14.56 17.52 6.79
CA ARG A 347 -15.21 18.80 7.01
C ARG A 347 -15.80 19.30 5.69
N GLU A 348 -17.07 19.72 5.73
CA GLU A 348 -17.74 20.36 4.60
C GLU A 348 -18.46 21.60 5.10
N GLN A 349 -17.99 22.80 4.77
CA GLN A 349 -18.54 24.06 5.28
C GLN A 349 -18.66 24.08 6.83
N ASN A 350 -19.88 24.11 7.36
CA ASN A 350 -20.18 24.06 8.79
C ASN A 350 -20.57 22.66 9.28
N ARG A 351 -20.21 21.61 8.56
CA ARG A 351 -20.47 20.22 8.89
C ARG A 351 -19.18 19.49 9.20
N ILE A 352 -19.14 18.76 10.30
CA ILE A 352 -18.02 17.91 10.73
C ILE A 352 -18.50 16.48 10.80
N TYR A 353 -17.79 15.58 10.14
CA TYR A 353 -18.09 14.18 10.09
C TYR A 353 -17.08 13.40 10.94
N LEU A 354 -17.61 12.55 11.82
CA LEU A 354 -16.83 11.61 12.64
C LEU A 354 -17.35 10.20 12.40
N HIS A 355 -16.53 9.21 12.67
CA HIS A 355 -16.99 7.82 12.73
C HIS A 355 -16.71 7.19 14.08
N THR A 356 -17.54 6.21 14.44
CA THR A 356 -17.37 5.39 15.64
C THR A 356 -16.12 4.51 15.55
N ILE A 357 -15.55 4.18 16.70
CA ILE A 357 -14.47 3.20 16.84
C ILE A 357 -15.06 1.96 17.49
N GLU A 358 -14.90 0.82 16.84
CA GLU A 358 -15.47 -0.44 17.32
C GLU A 358 -15.04 -0.75 18.74
N GLY A 359 -15.99 -1.14 19.58
CA GLY A 359 -15.77 -1.48 20.98
C GLY A 359 -15.45 -0.29 21.90
N ILE A 360 -15.41 0.95 21.39
CA ILE A 360 -15.23 2.16 22.20
C ILE A 360 -16.54 2.97 22.20
N PRO A 361 -17.19 3.17 23.38
CA PRO A 361 -18.36 4.03 23.45
C PRO A 361 -18.07 5.45 22.97
N THR A 362 -18.90 5.98 22.09
CA THR A 362 -18.70 7.32 21.55
C THR A 362 -19.16 8.40 22.52
N HIS A 363 -18.20 9.23 22.90
CA HIS A 363 -18.40 10.42 23.74
C HIS A 363 -17.75 11.62 23.06
N ILE A 364 -18.37 12.78 23.14
CA ILE A 364 -17.84 14.04 22.61
C ILE A 364 -18.00 15.13 23.66
N SER A 365 -16.92 15.83 23.97
CA SER A 365 -16.95 17.06 24.77
C SER A 365 -16.89 18.26 23.85
N ILE A 366 -17.94 19.08 23.88
CA ILE A 366 -18.11 20.23 23.00
C ILE A 366 -18.98 21.30 23.67
N ASP A 367 -18.70 22.59 23.46
CA ASP A 367 -19.42 23.70 24.06
C ASP A 367 -19.55 23.61 25.60
N GLY A 368 -18.57 23.00 26.27
CA GLY A 368 -18.62 22.73 27.72
C GLY A 368 -19.56 21.59 28.13
N LYS A 369 -20.15 20.87 27.18
CA LYS A 369 -21.03 19.73 27.41
C LYS A 369 -20.31 18.41 27.10
N ASN A 370 -20.58 17.39 27.91
CA ASN A 370 -20.11 16.03 27.68
C ASN A 370 -21.27 15.18 27.16
N LEU A 371 -21.35 14.98 25.86
CA LEU A 371 -22.30 14.10 25.19
C LEU A 371 -21.80 12.65 25.33
N ARG A 372 -22.66 11.76 25.79
CA ARG A 372 -22.25 10.38 26.12
C ARG A 372 -23.06 9.34 25.35
N ASN A 373 -22.43 8.21 25.05
CA ASN A 373 -23.05 7.05 24.40
C ASN A 373 -23.82 7.43 23.12
N LEU A 374 -23.22 8.32 22.31
CA LEU A 374 -23.79 8.72 21.05
C LEU A 374 -23.87 7.51 20.10
N LYS A 375 -24.96 7.47 19.35
CA LYS A 375 -25.17 6.48 18.31
C LYS A 375 -24.99 7.11 16.94
N PRO A 376 -24.45 6.40 15.95
CA PRO A 376 -24.39 6.92 14.60
C PRO A 376 -25.79 7.16 14.05
N LEU A 377 -25.97 8.30 13.36
CA LEU A 377 -27.21 8.72 12.72
C LEU A 377 -27.01 8.98 11.22
N GLY A 378 -25.88 8.55 10.68
CA GLY A 378 -25.52 8.75 9.27
C GLY A 378 -25.29 10.21 8.91
N THR A 379 -25.48 10.55 7.64
CA THR A 379 -25.37 11.90 7.09
C THR A 379 -26.67 12.71 7.15
N GLU A 380 -27.78 12.05 7.49
CA GLU A 380 -29.12 12.68 7.45
C GLU A 380 -29.37 13.54 8.68
N LYS A 381 -28.80 13.20 9.83
CA LYS A 381 -29.08 13.86 11.09
C LYS A 381 -27.81 14.11 11.90
N ALA A 382 -27.59 15.38 12.26
CA ALA A 382 -26.51 15.74 13.18
C ALA A 382 -26.79 15.17 14.59
N VAL A 383 -25.77 14.60 15.22
CA VAL A 383 -25.81 14.18 16.63
C VAL A 383 -25.72 15.38 17.57
N TYR A 384 -25.18 16.50 17.09
CA TYR A 384 -25.12 17.77 17.83
C TYR A 384 -24.96 18.95 16.86
N THR A 385 -25.53 20.10 17.22
CA THR A 385 -25.23 21.39 16.58
C THR A 385 -24.68 22.33 17.64
N SER A 386 -23.52 22.92 17.41
CA SER A 386 -22.85 23.83 18.34
C SER A 386 -23.56 25.19 18.43
N LYS A 387 -23.17 25.96 19.43
CA LYS A 387 -23.63 27.36 19.56
C LYS A 387 -23.23 28.28 18.38
N THR A 388 -22.16 27.90 17.68
CA THR A 388 -21.66 28.61 16.47
C THR A 388 -22.32 28.14 15.19
N GLY A 389 -23.25 27.18 15.24
CA GLY A 389 -23.96 26.63 14.07
C GLY A 389 -23.26 25.51 13.35
N THR A 390 -22.13 25.01 13.88
CA THR A 390 -21.45 23.83 13.31
C THR A 390 -22.22 22.56 13.66
N ALA A 391 -22.57 21.76 12.68
CA ALA A 391 -23.28 20.50 12.82
C ALA A 391 -22.30 19.31 12.79
N TYR A 392 -22.44 18.40 13.76
CA TYR A 392 -21.59 17.23 13.90
C TYR A 392 -22.39 15.98 13.56
N TYR A 393 -21.87 15.21 12.64
CA TYR A 393 -22.44 13.96 12.14
C TYR A 393 -21.60 12.79 12.62
N LEU A 394 -22.25 11.73 13.07
CA LEU A 394 -21.58 10.51 13.51
C LEU A 394 -21.99 9.37 12.60
N LEU A 395 -21.01 8.77 11.97
CA LEU A 395 -21.10 7.65 11.06
C LEU A 395 -20.66 6.36 11.76
N THR A 396 -21.08 5.22 11.27
CA THR A 396 -20.34 3.98 11.49
C THR A 396 -19.02 4.03 10.75
N ARG A 397 -18.10 3.10 11.01
CA ARG A 397 -16.87 2.98 10.24
C ARG A 397 -17.17 2.68 8.77
N GLU A 398 -18.05 1.73 8.51
CA GLU A 398 -18.49 1.33 7.18
C GLU A 398 -19.10 2.49 6.39
N GLU A 399 -20.01 3.25 6.99
CA GLU A 399 -20.53 4.47 6.38
C GLU A 399 -19.41 5.48 6.04
N ALA A 400 -18.39 5.61 6.88
CA ALA A 400 -17.26 6.50 6.62
C ALA A 400 -16.37 5.98 5.48
N GLU A 401 -16.19 4.67 5.36
CA GLU A 401 -15.46 4.02 4.26
C GLU A 401 -16.13 4.25 2.89
N HIS A 402 -17.46 4.48 2.88
CA HIS A 402 -18.26 4.74 1.68
C HIS A 402 -18.79 6.18 1.59
N LEU A 403 -18.28 7.09 2.41
CA LEU A 403 -18.69 8.50 2.40
C LEU A 403 -18.20 9.21 1.12
N PHE A 404 -19.12 9.80 0.37
CA PHE A 404 -18.87 10.70 -0.75
C PHE A 404 -19.43 12.08 -0.42
N LEU A 405 -18.59 13.09 -0.50
CA LEU A 405 -18.95 14.50 -0.36
C LEU A 405 -18.73 15.19 -1.69
N GLU A 406 -19.57 16.15 -2.04
CA GLU A 406 -19.36 16.97 -3.23
C GLU A 406 -18.01 17.66 -3.12
N GLU A 407 -17.12 17.44 -4.09
CA GLU A 407 -15.91 18.24 -4.20
C GLU A 407 -16.30 19.66 -4.57
N CYS A 408 -15.70 20.65 -3.90
CA CYS A 408 -15.83 22.05 -4.30
C CYS A 408 -15.49 22.16 -5.79
N ALA A 409 -16.40 22.73 -6.56
CA ALA A 409 -16.41 22.85 -8.03
C ALA A 409 -15.21 23.57 -8.67
N ASN A 410 -14.11 23.81 -7.96
CA ASN A 410 -12.97 24.60 -8.40
C ASN A 410 -11.67 23.84 -8.62
N VAL A 411 -11.65 22.51 -8.46
CA VAL A 411 -10.54 21.71 -8.94
C VAL A 411 -11.00 20.92 -10.15
N LYS A 412 -10.95 21.57 -11.31
CA LYS A 412 -10.93 20.86 -12.59
C LYS A 412 -9.64 20.04 -12.59
N CYS A 413 -9.66 18.81 -12.14
CA CYS A 413 -8.71 17.80 -12.56
C CYS A 413 -8.95 17.58 -14.06
N ALA A 414 -8.30 18.38 -14.89
CA ALA A 414 -8.19 18.12 -16.32
C ALA A 414 -7.16 16.99 -16.54
N VAL A 415 -7.45 15.81 -16.03
CA VAL A 415 -6.82 14.59 -16.49
C VAL A 415 -7.85 13.92 -17.40
N ASP A 416 -7.59 13.99 -18.69
CA ASP A 416 -8.36 13.27 -19.69
C ASP A 416 -8.08 11.77 -19.53
N TYR A 417 -8.96 11.08 -18.81
CA TYR A 417 -8.92 9.64 -18.57
C TYR A 417 -9.53 8.82 -19.72
N THR A 418 -9.58 9.36 -20.94
CA THR A 418 -10.20 8.68 -22.09
C THR A 418 -9.54 7.32 -22.45
N ASN A 419 -8.38 6.99 -21.87
CA ASN A 419 -7.69 5.72 -22.09
C ASN A 419 -7.55 4.83 -20.83
N HIS A 420 -8.14 5.20 -19.70
CA HIS A 420 -8.23 4.33 -18.53
C HIS A 420 -9.69 4.08 -18.18
N PRO A 421 -10.06 2.83 -17.79
CA PRO A 421 -11.35 2.60 -17.17
C PRO A 421 -11.44 3.55 -15.98
N GLN A 422 -12.46 4.41 -16.00
CA GLN A 422 -12.64 5.43 -14.99
C GLN A 422 -12.55 4.81 -13.61
N PRO A 423 -11.69 5.32 -12.70
CA PRO A 423 -11.90 5.06 -11.30
C PRO A 423 -13.30 5.60 -10.97
N LEU A 424 -14.02 4.86 -10.16
CA LEU A 424 -15.36 5.19 -9.67
C LEU A 424 -15.34 6.50 -8.88
N LEU A 425 -15.29 7.63 -9.57
CA LEU A 425 -15.66 8.93 -9.03
C LEU A 425 -17.17 9.06 -9.24
N TYR A 426 -17.96 8.46 -8.35
CA TYR A 426 -19.37 8.76 -8.28
C TYR A 426 -19.54 10.13 -7.61
N GLU A 427 -19.97 11.10 -8.39
CA GLU A 427 -20.50 12.37 -7.93
C GLU A 427 -21.84 12.14 -7.22
N ARG A 428 -21.84 11.58 -6.03
CA ARG A 428 -23.04 11.52 -5.19
C ARG A 428 -22.71 11.92 -3.76
N ARG A 429 -23.47 12.88 -3.26
CA ARG A 429 -23.45 13.34 -1.88
C ARG A 429 -24.10 12.29 -0.98
N GLY A 430 -23.49 12.01 0.18
CA GLY A 430 -24.05 11.13 1.20
C GLY A 430 -23.28 9.81 1.36
N VAL A 431 -23.81 8.94 2.22
CA VAL A 431 -23.38 7.55 2.31
C VAL A 431 -24.07 6.80 1.20
N GLN A 432 -23.32 6.20 0.29
CA GLN A 432 -23.93 5.22 -0.59
C GLN A 432 -24.31 4.03 0.29
N LYS A 433 -25.61 3.83 0.48
CA LYS A 433 -26.10 2.55 0.95
C LYS A 433 -25.69 1.49 -0.05
N GLU A 434 -25.33 0.34 0.44
CA GLU A 434 -25.01 -0.86 -0.33
C GLU A 434 -26.02 -1.23 -1.44
N GLU A 435 -27.19 -0.59 -1.50
CA GLU A 435 -28.17 -0.78 -2.57
C GLU A 435 -27.62 -0.51 -3.99
N ALA A 436 -26.52 0.24 -4.14
CA ALA A 436 -25.79 0.33 -5.41
C ALA A 436 -24.56 -0.60 -5.47
N LEU A 437 -24.14 -1.17 -4.33
CA LEU A 437 -23.11 -2.19 -4.21
C LEU A 437 -23.71 -3.54 -3.77
N ASP A 438 -24.98 -3.57 -3.29
CA ASP A 438 -25.75 -4.76 -2.87
C ASP A 438 -26.41 -5.54 -4.00
N GLU A 439 -26.38 -5.06 -5.20
CA GLU A 439 -26.15 -6.04 -6.24
C GLU A 439 -24.69 -6.49 -6.02
N LYS A 440 -24.44 -7.52 -5.19
CA LYS A 440 -23.32 -8.44 -5.42
C LYS A 440 -23.22 -8.50 -6.92
N PRO A 441 -22.15 -7.97 -7.55
CA PRO A 441 -22.10 -7.93 -9.00
C PRO A 441 -22.51 -9.32 -9.42
N SER A 442 -23.61 -9.45 -10.14
CA SER A 442 -24.18 -10.75 -10.44
C SER A 442 -23.06 -11.48 -11.14
N ALA A 443 -22.30 -12.24 -10.33
CA ALA A 443 -21.10 -12.90 -10.81
C ALA A 443 -21.62 -13.97 -11.77
N THR A 444 -21.37 -13.76 -13.05
CA THR A 444 -21.70 -14.75 -14.06
C THR A 444 -20.58 -15.77 -14.03
N ASN A 445 -20.90 -16.99 -13.60
CA ASN A 445 -19.95 -18.09 -13.68
C ASN A 445 -19.73 -18.46 -15.15
N LEU A 446 -18.47 -18.48 -15.55
CA LEU A 446 -18.08 -18.92 -16.88
C LEU A 446 -17.91 -20.44 -16.91
N HIS A 447 -18.20 -21.02 -18.05
CA HIS A 447 -17.99 -22.44 -18.30
C HIS A 447 -16.50 -22.71 -18.52
N PHE A 448 -15.98 -23.74 -17.85
CA PHE A 448 -14.62 -24.24 -18.04
C PHE A 448 -14.59 -25.78 -17.97
N TRP A 449 -13.56 -26.37 -18.55
CA TRP A 449 -13.32 -27.82 -18.51
C TRP A 449 -11.84 -28.13 -18.53
N LYS A 450 -11.47 -29.25 -17.90
CA LYS A 450 -10.10 -29.74 -17.89
C LYS A 450 -9.81 -30.51 -19.17
N THR A 451 -8.80 -30.08 -19.91
CA THR A 451 -8.38 -30.72 -21.18
C THR A 451 -7.16 -31.61 -21.02
N LYS A 452 -6.36 -31.36 -19.99
CA LYS A 452 -5.15 -32.13 -19.68
C LYS A 452 -4.95 -32.23 -18.19
N SER A 453 -4.66 -33.43 -17.68
CA SER A 453 -4.21 -33.61 -16.30
C SER A 453 -2.74 -33.24 -16.16
N GLU A 454 -2.34 -32.94 -14.93
CA GLU A 454 -0.95 -32.69 -14.57
C GLU A 454 -0.07 -33.91 -14.83
N GLY A 455 1.15 -33.65 -15.22
CA GLY A 455 2.22 -34.66 -15.38
C GLY A 455 3.07 -34.81 -14.11
N PRO A 456 4.26 -35.41 -14.23
CA PRO A 456 5.18 -35.56 -13.12
C PRO A 456 5.53 -34.22 -12.45
N LEU A 457 5.62 -34.26 -11.12
CA LEU A 457 5.99 -33.09 -10.33
C LEU A 457 7.42 -32.65 -10.64
N ARG A 458 7.63 -31.33 -10.77
CA ARG A 458 8.96 -30.78 -10.93
C ARG A 458 9.77 -30.90 -9.64
N SER A 459 11.10 -30.96 -9.74
CA SER A 459 12.00 -30.82 -8.59
C SER A 459 12.13 -29.31 -8.25
N ILE A 460 11.79 -28.93 -7.01
CA ILE A 460 11.96 -27.55 -6.53
C ILE A 460 13.35 -27.42 -5.92
N VAL A 461 14.20 -26.62 -6.54
CA VAL A 461 15.57 -26.38 -6.10
C VAL A 461 15.70 -24.99 -5.48
N LYS A 462 16.72 -24.81 -4.63
CA LYS A 462 17.10 -23.48 -4.12
C LYS A 462 18.09 -22.83 -5.07
N GLY A 463 17.76 -21.62 -5.51
CA GLY A 463 18.56 -20.85 -6.44
C GLY A 463 19.67 -20.01 -5.78
N LYS A 464 20.17 -19.02 -6.52
CA LYS A 464 21.26 -18.13 -6.08
C LYS A 464 20.95 -17.38 -4.79
N ALA A 465 19.70 -17.00 -4.57
CA ALA A 465 19.24 -16.34 -3.35
C ALA A 465 19.11 -17.30 -2.17
N LYS A 466 19.34 -18.61 -2.37
CA LYS A 466 19.16 -19.69 -1.37
C LYS A 466 17.72 -19.90 -0.93
N VAL A 467 16.77 -19.51 -1.75
CA VAL A 467 15.34 -19.75 -1.61
C VAL A 467 14.83 -20.55 -2.82
N ALA A 468 13.63 -21.12 -2.72
CA ALA A 468 13.02 -21.88 -3.82
C ALA A 468 12.95 -21.06 -5.11
N GLU A 469 13.34 -21.67 -6.24
CA GLU A 469 13.22 -21.09 -7.57
C GLU A 469 11.82 -21.30 -8.14
N ALA A 470 11.28 -20.24 -8.76
CA ALA A 470 10.01 -20.31 -9.48
C ALA A 470 10.08 -21.28 -10.68
N PRO A 471 8.94 -21.84 -11.09
CA PRO A 471 8.88 -22.70 -12.28
C PRO A 471 9.27 -21.91 -13.52
N GLN A 472 9.98 -22.60 -14.42
CA GLN A 472 10.35 -22.10 -15.73
C GLN A 472 9.30 -22.49 -16.79
N ASP A 473 9.39 -21.97 -18.00
CA ASP A 473 8.44 -22.24 -19.09
C ASP A 473 8.29 -23.74 -19.37
N ALA A 474 9.38 -24.49 -19.31
CA ALA A 474 9.37 -25.95 -19.54
C ALA A 474 8.54 -26.71 -18.49
N ASP A 475 8.48 -26.23 -17.24
CA ASP A 475 7.72 -26.88 -16.17
C ASP A 475 6.21 -26.83 -16.46
N PHE A 476 5.73 -25.76 -17.11
CA PHE A 476 4.32 -25.62 -17.49
C PHE A 476 3.89 -26.59 -18.60
N GLY A 477 4.82 -27.28 -19.24
CA GLY A 477 4.52 -28.45 -20.07
C GLY A 477 3.90 -29.62 -19.30
N GLN A 478 4.09 -29.68 -17.97
CA GLN A 478 3.52 -30.69 -17.08
C GLN A 478 2.31 -30.18 -16.27
N ALA A 479 1.88 -28.94 -16.49
CA ALA A 479 0.73 -28.36 -15.80
C ALA A 479 -0.57 -29.05 -16.23
N ALA A 480 -1.56 -29.06 -15.34
CA ALA A 480 -2.93 -29.28 -15.72
C ALA A 480 -3.41 -28.12 -16.59
N VAL A 481 -4.23 -28.41 -17.59
CA VAL A 481 -4.74 -27.43 -18.53
C VAL A 481 -6.25 -27.38 -18.46
N TYR A 482 -6.77 -26.19 -18.30
CA TYR A 482 -8.18 -25.88 -18.32
C TYR A 482 -8.46 -24.88 -19.44
N GLU A 483 -9.57 -25.09 -20.14
CA GLU A 483 -10.12 -24.15 -21.10
C GLU A 483 -11.28 -23.39 -20.47
N ILE A 484 -11.32 -22.08 -20.68
CA ILE A 484 -12.38 -21.19 -20.18
C ILE A 484 -13.07 -20.56 -21.39
N SER A 485 -14.37 -20.83 -21.56
CA SER A 485 -15.17 -20.24 -22.66
C SER A 485 -15.51 -18.79 -22.35
N LEU A 486 -15.41 -17.95 -23.37
CA LEU A 486 -15.85 -16.55 -23.35
C LEU A 486 -17.15 -16.33 -24.13
N ASP A 487 -17.81 -17.40 -24.61
CA ASP A 487 -18.98 -17.34 -25.49
C ASP A 487 -20.21 -16.65 -24.87
N SER A 488 -20.29 -16.67 -23.52
CA SER A 488 -21.38 -16.03 -22.77
C SER A 488 -21.14 -14.56 -22.45
N ILE A 489 -20.08 -13.97 -22.98
CA ILE A 489 -19.68 -12.59 -22.66
C ILE A 489 -20.03 -11.65 -23.80
N ASP A 490 -21.07 -10.83 -23.60
CA ASP A 490 -21.53 -9.86 -24.58
C ASP A 490 -20.59 -8.65 -24.73
N ASN A 491 -19.94 -8.24 -23.63
CA ASN A 491 -18.94 -7.18 -23.66
C ASN A 491 -17.72 -7.54 -22.80
N ARG A 492 -16.58 -6.90 -23.08
CA ARG A 492 -15.31 -7.18 -22.41
C ARG A 492 -14.95 -6.14 -21.34
N GLU A 493 -15.93 -5.57 -20.69
CA GLU A 493 -15.71 -4.53 -19.68
C GLU A 493 -15.50 -5.06 -18.25
N GLY A 494 -15.54 -6.37 -18.04
CA GLY A 494 -15.46 -7.00 -16.72
C GLY A 494 -14.07 -7.51 -16.36
N LEU A 495 -13.94 -7.92 -15.11
CA LEU A 495 -12.81 -8.67 -14.58
C LEU A 495 -13.16 -10.15 -14.43
N LEU A 496 -12.24 -11.01 -14.83
CA LEU A 496 -12.27 -12.40 -14.43
C LEU A 496 -11.70 -12.53 -13.04
N ALA A 497 -12.42 -13.20 -12.15
CA ALA A 497 -11.92 -13.68 -10.87
C ALA A 497 -11.80 -15.21 -10.98
N ILE A 498 -10.57 -15.70 -11.09
CA ILE A 498 -10.24 -17.12 -11.23
C ILE A 498 -9.90 -17.67 -9.86
N HIS A 499 -10.78 -18.51 -9.33
CA HIS A 499 -10.59 -19.20 -8.06
C HIS A 499 -9.96 -20.56 -8.33
N TYR A 500 -8.75 -20.75 -7.87
CA TYR A 500 -8.03 -22.01 -8.05
C TYR A 500 -7.24 -22.37 -6.79
N ARG A 501 -6.85 -23.61 -6.71
CA ARG A 501 -5.86 -24.14 -5.76
C ARG A 501 -4.71 -24.74 -6.57
N GLY A 502 -3.48 -24.52 -6.14
CA GLY A 502 -2.29 -25.00 -6.83
C GLY A 502 -1.02 -24.33 -6.34
N ASP A 503 0.05 -24.45 -7.09
CA ASP A 503 1.30 -23.72 -6.84
C ASP A 503 1.33 -22.41 -7.62
N CYS A 504 1.36 -22.50 -8.95
CA CYS A 504 1.39 -21.36 -9.86
C CYS A 504 0.40 -21.56 -11.00
N ALA A 505 -0.18 -20.47 -11.47
CA ALA A 505 -1.05 -20.48 -12.63
C ALA A 505 -0.53 -19.52 -13.72
N ARG A 506 -0.76 -19.87 -14.99
CA ARG A 506 -0.52 -19.03 -16.17
C ARG A 506 -1.75 -19.00 -17.05
N LEU A 507 -2.14 -17.80 -17.46
CA LEU A 507 -3.28 -17.56 -18.36
C LEU A 507 -2.76 -17.22 -19.75
N TYR A 508 -3.32 -17.89 -20.76
CA TYR A 508 -2.96 -17.70 -22.16
C TYR A 508 -4.20 -17.28 -22.97
N ALA A 509 -4.00 -16.33 -23.87
CA ALA A 509 -4.97 -15.91 -24.87
C ALA A 509 -4.36 -16.09 -26.26
N ASN A 510 -5.03 -16.83 -27.15
CA ASN A 510 -4.52 -17.16 -28.49
C ASN A 510 -3.08 -17.71 -28.46
N GLY A 511 -2.77 -18.56 -27.48
CA GLY A 511 -1.44 -19.16 -27.28
C GLY A 511 -0.34 -18.24 -26.71
N LYS A 512 -0.65 -16.94 -26.46
CA LYS A 512 0.26 -15.98 -25.82
C LYS A 512 0.01 -15.91 -24.32
N LEU A 513 1.06 -15.96 -23.49
CA LEU A 513 0.98 -15.67 -22.05
C LEU A 513 0.51 -14.24 -21.84
N VAL A 514 -0.59 -14.06 -21.09
CA VAL A 514 -1.18 -12.75 -20.81
C VAL A 514 -1.14 -12.38 -19.34
N ALA A 515 -1.10 -13.37 -18.44
CA ALA A 515 -0.97 -13.17 -17.01
C ALA A 515 -0.43 -14.43 -16.32
N ASP A 516 0.12 -14.26 -15.13
CA ASP A 516 0.58 -15.34 -14.26
C ASP A 516 0.31 -15.00 -12.79
N ASN A 517 0.28 -16.01 -11.94
CA ASN A 517 0.00 -15.83 -10.51
C ASN A 517 0.70 -16.91 -9.69
N PHE A 518 1.22 -16.51 -8.53
CA PHE A 518 1.65 -17.43 -7.47
C PHE A 518 0.53 -17.51 -6.45
N TYR A 519 -0.03 -18.69 -6.27
CA TYR A 519 -1.18 -18.91 -5.41
C TYR A 519 -0.90 -18.56 -3.95
N TYR A 520 -1.80 -17.79 -3.34
CA TYR A 520 -1.71 -17.36 -1.93
C TYR A 520 -3.09 -17.20 -1.25
N GLY A 521 -4.14 -17.79 -1.84
CA GLY A 521 -5.48 -17.83 -1.27
C GLY A 521 -6.43 -16.75 -1.77
N ARG A 522 -5.96 -15.77 -2.59
CA ARG A 522 -6.85 -14.81 -3.28
C ARG A 522 -7.15 -15.28 -4.70
N PRO A 523 -8.27 -14.82 -5.29
CA PRO A 523 -8.54 -15.01 -6.70
C PRO A 523 -7.41 -14.44 -7.58
N PHE A 524 -7.17 -15.07 -8.70
CA PHE A 524 -6.32 -14.57 -9.76
C PHE A 524 -7.18 -13.73 -10.70
N TYR A 525 -6.94 -12.41 -10.73
CA TYR A 525 -7.71 -11.48 -11.54
C TYR A 525 -7.11 -11.27 -12.92
N TYR A 526 -7.98 -11.08 -13.93
CA TYR A 526 -7.57 -10.64 -15.26
C TYR A 526 -8.64 -9.77 -15.92
N ALA A 527 -8.20 -8.68 -16.56
CA ALA A 527 -9.10 -7.72 -17.20
C ALA A 527 -9.46 -8.13 -18.62
N LEU A 528 -10.75 -8.36 -18.90
CA LEU A 528 -11.23 -8.77 -20.22
C LEU A 528 -10.95 -7.73 -21.32
N TRP A 529 -10.92 -6.44 -20.98
CA TRP A 529 -10.62 -5.38 -21.96
C TRP A 529 -9.17 -5.38 -22.47
N ARG A 530 -8.29 -6.18 -21.88
CA ARG A 530 -6.92 -6.39 -22.35
C ARG A 530 -6.78 -7.55 -23.33
N LEU A 531 -7.83 -8.34 -23.51
CA LEU A 531 -7.81 -9.46 -24.43
C LEU A 531 -7.85 -9.00 -25.89
N PRO A 532 -7.19 -9.73 -26.82
CA PRO A 532 -7.41 -9.57 -28.26
C PRO A 532 -8.90 -9.68 -28.62
N ALA A 533 -9.36 -8.88 -29.57
CA ALA A 533 -10.78 -8.84 -29.95
C ALA A 533 -11.30 -10.20 -30.47
N ASP A 534 -10.44 -10.99 -31.08
CA ASP A 534 -10.72 -12.31 -31.65
C ASP A 534 -10.58 -13.48 -30.66
N CYS A 535 -10.20 -13.24 -29.41
CA CYS A 535 -10.04 -14.29 -28.41
C CYS A 535 -11.40 -14.78 -27.93
N GLN A 536 -11.75 -16.03 -28.22
CA GLN A 536 -13.02 -16.66 -27.81
C GLN A 536 -12.85 -17.60 -26.61
N GLN A 537 -11.62 -17.96 -26.29
CA GLN A 537 -11.29 -18.96 -25.29
C GLN A 537 -9.96 -18.64 -24.64
N LEU A 538 -9.86 -18.91 -23.33
CA LEU A 538 -8.62 -18.79 -22.57
C LEU A 538 -8.14 -20.16 -22.15
N GLU A 539 -6.81 -20.34 -22.17
CA GLU A 539 -6.16 -21.51 -21.61
C GLU A 539 -5.53 -21.15 -20.28
N LEU A 540 -5.91 -21.88 -19.21
CA LEU A 540 -5.33 -21.74 -17.89
C LEU A 540 -4.49 -22.98 -17.57
N ARG A 541 -3.20 -22.77 -17.29
CA ARG A 541 -2.29 -23.83 -16.85
C ARG A 541 -2.01 -23.69 -15.37
N ILE A 542 -2.27 -24.76 -14.60
CA ILE A 542 -2.05 -24.79 -13.16
C ILE A 542 -1.01 -25.85 -12.83
N LEU A 543 0.07 -25.46 -12.17
CA LEU A 543 1.02 -26.39 -11.56
C LEU A 543 0.50 -26.83 -10.19
N PRO A 544 0.57 -28.12 -9.85
CA PRO A 544 0.09 -28.62 -8.58
C PRO A 544 0.97 -28.18 -7.43
N LEU A 545 0.35 -27.87 -6.30
CA LEU A 545 1.03 -27.61 -5.04
C LEU A 545 1.63 -28.93 -4.52
N GLN A 546 2.92 -28.90 -4.23
CA GLN A 546 3.64 -30.07 -3.68
C GLN A 546 3.58 -30.05 -2.15
N PRO A 547 3.38 -31.20 -1.48
CA PRO A 547 3.22 -31.27 -0.03
C PRO A 547 4.41 -30.70 0.75
N ASP A 548 5.63 -30.91 0.23
CA ASP A 548 6.89 -30.53 0.89
C ASP A 548 7.59 -29.36 0.18
N ALA A 549 6.84 -28.54 -0.57
CA ALA A 549 7.40 -27.37 -1.23
C ALA A 549 8.05 -26.44 -0.20
N PRO A 550 9.33 -26.05 -0.39
CA PRO A 550 10.04 -25.17 0.55
C PRO A 550 9.62 -23.70 0.34
N ILE A 551 8.32 -23.45 0.47
CA ILE A 551 7.68 -22.14 0.29
C ILE A 551 6.82 -21.79 1.52
N TYR A 552 6.66 -20.51 1.77
CA TYR A 552 5.68 -20.01 2.73
C TYR A 552 4.35 -19.69 2.03
N LEU A 553 3.28 -20.31 2.51
CA LEU A 553 1.91 -19.96 2.19
C LEU A 553 1.21 -19.44 3.44
N PRO A 554 0.38 -18.38 3.32
CA PRO A 554 -0.37 -17.84 4.44
C PRO A 554 -1.47 -18.82 4.89
N ARG A 555 -2.06 -18.57 6.04
CA ARG A 555 -3.15 -19.40 6.58
C ARG A 555 -4.45 -19.29 5.77
N GLU A 556 -4.60 -18.25 4.96
CA GLU A 556 -5.74 -18.01 4.08
C GLU A 556 -5.71 -18.90 2.83
N ALA A 557 -4.55 -19.45 2.49
CA ALA A 557 -4.41 -20.37 1.36
C ALA A 557 -4.82 -21.79 1.74
N ASP A 558 -5.54 -22.46 0.86
CA ASP A 558 -5.74 -23.90 0.95
C ASP A 558 -4.42 -24.60 0.62
N LYS A 559 -3.87 -25.33 1.60
CA LYS A 559 -2.56 -25.99 1.51
C LYS A 559 -2.66 -27.45 1.10
N GLN A 560 -3.83 -27.93 0.67
CA GLN A 560 -3.95 -29.29 0.17
C GLN A 560 -3.09 -29.48 -1.09
N PRO A 561 -2.31 -30.57 -1.17
CA PRO A 561 -1.54 -30.87 -2.37
C PRO A 561 -2.40 -31.06 -3.61
N GLY A 562 -1.80 -30.82 -4.79
CA GLY A 562 -2.49 -30.95 -6.06
C GLY A 562 -2.89 -29.60 -6.64
N GLU A 563 -3.81 -29.64 -7.61
CA GLU A 563 -4.37 -28.47 -8.26
C GLU A 563 -5.87 -28.65 -8.53
N GLU A 564 -6.57 -27.53 -8.61
CA GLU A 564 -7.99 -27.51 -8.94
C GLU A 564 -8.39 -26.12 -9.44
N LEU A 565 -9.14 -26.04 -10.53
CA LEU A 565 -9.88 -24.85 -10.91
C LEU A 565 -11.29 -24.93 -10.29
N ILE A 566 -11.56 -24.04 -9.34
CA ILE A 566 -12.77 -24.07 -8.50
C ILE A 566 -13.92 -23.35 -9.19
N SER A 567 -13.68 -22.08 -9.60
CA SER A 567 -14.66 -21.28 -10.33
C SER A 567 -13.97 -20.19 -11.16
N VAL A 568 -14.65 -19.73 -12.18
CA VAL A 568 -14.28 -18.54 -12.96
C VAL A 568 -15.48 -17.62 -13.01
N GLU A 569 -15.37 -16.48 -12.36
CA GLU A 569 -16.45 -15.52 -12.21
C GLU A 569 -16.17 -14.26 -13.03
N LEU A 570 -17.16 -13.83 -13.80
CA LEU A 570 -17.13 -12.52 -14.42
C LEU A 570 -17.70 -11.50 -13.43
N GLN A 571 -16.86 -10.61 -12.95
CA GLN A 571 -17.25 -9.45 -12.15
C GLN A 571 -17.45 -8.26 -13.08
N LYS A 572 -18.58 -7.57 -12.97
CA LYS A 572 -18.79 -6.31 -13.70
C LYS A 572 -17.72 -5.30 -13.28
N LYS A 573 -17.38 -4.39 -14.18
CA LYS A 573 -16.47 -3.28 -13.91
C LYS A 573 -16.98 -2.48 -12.70
N PHE A 574 -16.08 -2.19 -11.77
CA PHE A 574 -16.36 -1.43 -10.55
C PHE A 574 -16.68 0.04 -10.81
#